data_d5e3c011d8723808befddcd29ad455f6
#
_entry.id   d5e3c011d8723808befddcd29ad455f6
#
_cell.length_a   1.000
_cell.length_b   1.000
_cell.length_c   1.000
_cell.angle_alpha   90.00
_cell.angle_beta   90.00
_cell.angle_gamma   90.00
#
_symmetry.space_group_name_H-M   'P 1'
#
loop_
_entity.id
_entity.type
_entity.pdbx_description
1 polymer ?
#
loop_
_entity_poly.entity_id
_entity_poly.type
_entity_poly.pdbx_seq_one_letter_code
_entity_poly.pdbx_strand_id
1 'polypeptide(L)'
;MTIKRKLLSVCVFGTGLLGIDTAQAYDLPVVNLGLTSFLDGAPPAGPGWYFQEYFQNYSADRFRDQNGKSLGLPRQQLDYQVAVTQISYFSDLRWGNATLGMNAVLPFVTSMDVDDGLNNAALKAQSGIGDLLLGPMIQFDPVMGPDGPRFAHRIELQVNLPTGKYDSKHDINPGANAWSFDPYWAATYWFTPKWTASVRAHYLYNGKNDDPGPGFGGADDMQAGQALHANFATEYAVTPQLRLGINGYWLKQITDTKVDGHEVSGRREKVWAIGPGAMY
;
A
#
# COMPACT_ATOMS: atom_id res chain seq x y z
N MET A 1 24.59 -45.23 -62.00
CA MET A 1 23.64 -45.41 -60.88
C MET A 1 24.28 -44.74 -59.64
N THR A 2 23.92 -43.47 -59.42
CA THR A 2 24.62 -42.56 -58.49
C THR A 2 23.78 -42.39 -57.24
N ILE A 3 24.25 -42.93 -56.15
CA ILE A 3 23.59 -42.83 -54.83
C ILE A 3 23.90 -41.49 -54.20
N LYS A 4 22.89 -40.63 -54.11
CA LYS A 4 22.98 -39.35 -53.35
C LYS A 4 22.82 -39.65 -51.84
N ARG A 5 23.91 -39.44 -51.08
CA ARG A 5 23.87 -39.41 -49.63
C ARG A 5 23.23 -38.09 -49.17
N LYS A 6 22.11 -38.19 -48.49
CA LYS A 6 21.49 -37.08 -47.75
C LYS A 6 22.24 -36.91 -46.45
N LEU A 7 22.89 -35.78 -46.27
CA LEU A 7 23.39 -35.32 -44.97
C LEU A 7 22.17 -34.92 -44.11
N LEU A 8 22.05 -35.57 -42.96
CA LEU A 8 21.11 -35.19 -41.93
C LEU A 8 21.79 -34.15 -41.05
N SER A 9 21.44 -32.87 -41.21
CA SER A 9 21.85 -31.82 -40.25
C SER A 9 21.04 -31.99 -38.97
N VAL A 10 21.75 -32.38 -37.91
CA VAL A 10 21.21 -32.34 -36.55
C VAL A 10 21.35 -30.91 -36.07
N CYS A 11 20.24 -30.18 -36.03
CA CYS A 11 20.15 -28.92 -35.32
C CYS A 11 20.13 -29.23 -33.81
N VAL A 12 21.26 -29.01 -33.14
CA VAL A 12 21.30 -28.92 -31.69
C VAL A 12 20.56 -27.64 -31.28
N PHE A 13 19.34 -27.74 -30.87
CA PHE A 13 18.66 -26.65 -30.13
C PHE A 13 19.40 -26.49 -28.81
N GLY A 14 20.25 -25.50 -28.72
CA GLY A 14 20.71 -24.97 -27.47
C GLY A 14 19.50 -24.47 -26.71
N THR A 15 19.14 -25.14 -25.63
CA THR A 15 18.22 -24.61 -24.62
C THR A 15 18.92 -23.40 -24.00
N GLY A 16 18.75 -22.23 -24.62
CA GLY A 16 18.93 -20.98 -23.92
C GLY A 16 17.94 -21.00 -22.76
N LEU A 17 18.45 -21.13 -21.55
CA LEU A 17 17.74 -20.68 -20.36
C LEU A 17 17.47 -19.19 -20.60
N LEU A 18 16.27 -18.89 -21.11
CA LEU A 18 15.69 -17.59 -20.99
C LEU A 18 15.58 -17.38 -19.49
N GLY A 19 16.45 -16.53 -18.94
CA GLY A 19 16.25 -16.00 -17.63
C GLY A 19 14.82 -15.42 -17.64
N ILE A 20 13.91 -16.11 -16.98
CA ILE A 20 12.64 -15.54 -16.62
C ILE A 20 13.04 -14.49 -15.59
N ASP A 21 13.12 -13.23 -16.01
CA ASP A 21 13.15 -12.12 -15.07
C ASP A 21 11.93 -12.35 -14.20
N THR A 22 12.17 -12.82 -12.98
CA THR A 22 11.12 -13.12 -12.02
C THR A 22 10.28 -11.86 -11.89
N ALA A 23 8.99 -12.01 -12.13
CA ALA A 23 8.02 -10.96 -11.91
C ALA A 23 8.19 -10.47 -10.48
N GLN A 24 8.81 -9.31 -10.35
CA GLN A 24 9.12 -8.74 -9.05
C GLN A 24 7.84 -8.14 -8.52
N ALA A 25 7.17 -8.91 -7.68
CA ALA A 25 6.02 -8.45 -6.95
C ALA A 25 6.43 -7.34 -5.96
N TYR A 26 5.49 -6.65 -5.52
CA TYR A 26 5.45 -5.65 -4.48
C TYR A 26 6.35 -5.99 -3.27
N ASP A 27 7.44 -5.24 -3.08
CA ASP A 27 8.40 -5.45 -1.99
C ASP A 27 7.98 -4.76 -0.69
N LEU A 28 7.14 -3.71 -0.80
CA LEU A 28 6.73 -2.89 0.34
C LEU A 28 5.67 -3.62 1.19
N PRO A 29 5.57 -3.32 2.49
CA PRO A 29 4.45 -3.79 3.31
C PRO A 29 3.13 -3.20 2.81
N VAL A 30 2.00 -3.76 3.27
CA VAL A 30 0.69 -3.18 3.00
C VAL A 30 0.62 -1.79 3.62
N VAL A 31 0.40 -0.77 2.80
CA VAL A 31 0.30 0.63 3.20
C VAL A 31 -1.07 1.21 2.87
N ASN A 32 -1.42 2.30 3.52
CA ASN A 32 -2.68 3.00 3.28
C ASN A 32 -2.67 3.71 1.93
N LEU A 33 -3.15 3.04 0.88
CA LEU A 33 -3.40 3.62 -0.44
C LEU A 33 -4.89 3.59 -0.75
N GLY A 34 -5.52 4.79 -0.72
CA GLY A 34 -6.92 4.96 -1.07
C GLY A 34 -7.95 4.69 0.04
N LEU A 35 -7.53 4.26 1.25
CA LEU A 35 -8.43 4.02 2.36
C LEU A 35 -8.88 5.31 3.08
N THR A 36 -8.13 6.40 2.95
CA THR A 36 -8.46 7.70 3.55
C THR A 36 -8.69 8.76 2.48
N SER A 37 -9.66 9.62 2.71
CA SER A 37 -10.19 10.50 1.67
C SER A 37 -10.65 11.85 2.23
N PHE A 38 -11.97 12.08 2.29
CA PHE A 38 -12.58 13.38 2.60
C PHE A 38 -12.40 13.75 4.07
N LEU A 39 -12.12 15.02 4.34
CA LEU A 39 -12.01 15.60 5.68
C LEU A 39 -10.96 14.92 6.59
N ASP A 40 -9.96 14.28 6.02
CA ASP A 40 -9.03 13.40 6.74
C ASP A 40 -8.23 14.09 7.85
N GLY A 41 -7.88 15.37 7.69
CA GLY A 41 -7.22 16.17 8.72
C GLY A 41 -8.16 16.75 9.79
N ALA A 42 -9.47 16.61 9.61
CA ALA A 42 -10.45 17.15 10.55
C ALA A 42 -10.43 16.39 11.87
N PRO A 43 -10.64 17.09 13.01
CA PRO A 43 -10.77 16.42 14.31
C PRO A 43 -12.10 15.65 14.39
N PRO A 44 -12.15 14.61 15.26
CA PRO A 44 -13.40 13.96 15.61
C PRO A 44 -14.32 14.87 16.41
N ALA A 45 -15.53 14.41 16.73
CA ALA A 45 -16.54 15.17 17.46
C ALA A 45 -16.13 15.52 18.91
N GLY A 46 -15.09 14.89 19.46
CA GLY A 46 -14.57 15.15 20.81
C GLY A 46 -13.71 13.99 21.31
N PRO A 47 -13.31 14.02 22.59
CA PRO A 47 -12.60 12.91 23.21
C PRO A 47 -13.47 11.64 23.28
N GLY A 48 -12.82 10.47 23.23
CA GLY A 48 -13.50 9.18 23.32
C GLY A 48 -12.98 8.15 22.33
N TRP A 49 -13.70 7.05 22.22
CA TRP A 49 -13.41 5.95 21.34
C TRP A 49 -14.15 6.10 20.03
N TYR A 50 -13.46 5.83 18.92
CA TYR A 50 -14.00 5.82 17.56
C TYR A 50 -13.68 4.49 16.92
N PHE A 51 -14.67 3.90 16.29
CA PHE A 51 -14.55 2.67 15.52
C PHE A 51 -14.81 2.98 14.05
N GLN A 52 -13.94 2.50 13.17
CA GLN A 52 -14.07 2.62 11.72
C GLN A 52 -13.78 1.26 11.08
N GLU A 53 -14.57 0.92 10.07
CA GLU A 53 -14.37 -0.26 9.28
C GLU A 53 -14.28 0.14 7.80
N TYR A 54 -13.26 -0.38 7.12
CA TYR A 54 -13.05 -0.14 5.71
C TYR A 54 -13.13 -1.47 4.96
N PHE A 55 -13.78 -1.44 3.81
CA PHE A 55 -13.81 -2.57 2.88
C PHE A 55 -13.20 -2.11 1.57
N GLN A 56 -12.16 -2.79 1.14
CA GLN A 56 -11.49 -2.53 -0.13
C GLN A 56 -11.60 -3.76 -1.01
N ASN A 57 -12.01 -3.54 -2.26
CA ASN A 57 -11.97 -4.53 -3.32
C ASN A 57 -11.02 -4.02 -4.39
N TYR A 58 -10.01 -4.81 -4.73
CA TYR A 58 -9.00 -4.46 -5.72
C TYR A 58 -8.95 -5.53 -6.81
N SER A 59 -8.83 -5.08 -8.06
CA SER A 59 -8.67 -5.94 -9.21
C SER A 59 -7.63 -5.35 -10.16
N ALA A 60 -6.71 -6.17 -10.64
CA ALA A 60 -5.73 -5.80 -11.64
C ALA A 60 -5.59 -6.90 -12.70
N ASP A 61 -5.49 -6.49 -13.96
CA ASP A 61 -5.36 -7.37 -15.12
C ASP A 61 -3.98 -7.28 -15.79
N ARG A 62 -3.02 -6.58 -15.15
CA ARG A 62 -1.65 -6.39 -15.64
C ARG A 62 -0.67 -6.20 -14.52
N PHE A 63 0.42 -6.95 -14.57
CA PHE A 63 1.62 -6.72 -13.77
C PHE A 63 2.64 -5.98 -14.62
N ARG A 64 3.31 -5.00 -14.03
CA ARG A 64 4.27 -4.15 -14.73
C ARG A 64 5.61 -4.16 -14.03
N ASP A 65 6.67 -4.10 -14.83
CA ASP A 65 8.02 -3.87 -14.33
C ASP A 65 8.23 -2.39 -13.89
N GLN A 66 9.40 -2.07 -13.37
CA GLN A 66 9.79 -0.72 -12.96
C GLN A 66 9.69 0.34 -14.08
N ASN A 67 9.73 -0.07 -15.34
CA ASN A 67 9.65 0.79 -16.52
C ASN A 67 8.20 0.93 -17.02
N GLY A 68 7.24 0.29 -16.33
CA GLY A 68 5.84 0.25 -16.70
C GLY A 68 5.52 -0.70 -17.86
N LYS A 69 6.44 -1.58 -18.26
CA LYS A 69 6.18 -2.62 -19.24
C LYS A 69 5.45 -3.79 -18.59
N SER A 70 4.56 -4.45 -19.34
CA SER A 70 3.89 -5.65 -18.87
C SER A 70 4.91 -6.77 -18.66
N LEU A 71 4.79 -7.48 -17.56
CA LEU A 71 5.51 -8.74 -17.34
C LEU A 71 5.01 -9.75 -18.37
N GLY A 72 5.89 -10.50 -19.01
CA GLY A 72 5.56 -11.43 -20.08
C GLY A 72 4.82 -12.71 -19.64
N LEU A 73 4.01 -12.66 -18.59
CA LEU A 73 3.23 -13.80 -18.09
C LEU A 73 2.07 -14.10 -19.02
N PRO A 74 1.70 -15.39 -19.23
CA PRO A 74 0.61 -15.79 -20.11
C PRO A 74 -0.76 -15.24 -19.68
N ARG A 75 -0.97 -15.09 -18.38
CA ARG A 75 -2.12 -14.42 -17.77
C ARG A 75 -1.65 -13.55 -16.62
N GLN A 76 -2.38 -12.48 -16.36
CA GLN A 76 -2.03 -11.52 -15.31
C GLN A 76 -3.33 -11.07 -14.66
N GLN A 77 -3.66 -11.67 -13.53
CA GLN A 77 -4.84 -11.29 -12.75
C GLN A 77 -4.50 -11.32 -11.28
N LEU A 78 -4.90 -10.28 -10.58
CA LEU A 78 -4.85 -10.19 -9.12
C LEU A 78 -6.16 -9.58 -8.64
N ASP A 79 -6.90 -10.34 -7.86
CA ASP A 79 -8.12 -9.89 -7.19
C ASP A 79 -7.96 -10.09 -5.69
N TYR A 80 -8.15 -9.05 -4.88
CA TYR A 80 -8.17 -9.21 -3.45
C TYR A 80 -9.24 -8.36 -2.78
N GLN A 81 -9.71 -8.84 -1.64
CA GLN A 81 -10.61 -8.14 -0.75
C GLN A 81 -9.95 -8.02 0.63
N VAL A 82 -10.02 -6.83 1.22
CA VAL A 82 -9.53 -6.58 2.56
C VAL A 82 -10.56 -5.81 3.37
N ALA A 83 -10.79 -6.28 4.59
CA ALA A 83 -11.47 -5.54 5.64
C ALA A 83 -10.40 -4.93 6.56
N VAL A 84 -10.54 -3.66 6.92
CA VAL A 84 -9.59 -2.98 7.80
C VAL A 84 -10.34 -2.39 8.97
N THR A 85 -10.12 -2.96 10.13
CA THR A 85 -10.68 -2.47 11.39
C THR A 85 -9.76 -1.43 12.00
N GLN A 86 -10.28 -0.24 12.29
CA GLN A 86 -9.56 0.83 12.97
C GLN A 86 -10.28 1.20 14.26
N ILE A 87 -9.53 1.25 15.36
CA ILE A 87 -9.96 1.76 16.65
C ILE A 87 -9.08 2.95 17.00
N SER A 88 -9.72 4.10 17.22
CA SER A 88 -9.03 5.34 17.59
C SER A 88 -9.50 5.79 18.96
N TYR A 89 -8.59 6.24 19.79
CA TYR A 89 -8.89 6.89 21.06
C TYR A 89 -8.34 8.31 21.05
N PHE A 90 -9.19 9.29 21.30
CA PHE A 90 -8.82 10.68 21.55
C PHE A 90 -9.01 10.97 23.03
N SER A 91 -7.92 11.37 23.70
CA SER A 91 -7.93 11.61 25.13
C SER A 91 -8.42 13.04 25.45
N ASP A 92 -8.71 13.30 26.75
CA ASP A 92 -8.90 14.66 27.27
C ASP A 92 -7.57 15.38 27.50
N LEU A 93 -6.41 14.70 27.30
CA LEU A 93 -5.10 15.28 27.53
C LEU A 93 -4.78 16.26 26.43
N ARG A 94 -4.39 17.46 26.85
CA ARG A 94 -4.05 18.57 25.97
C ARG A 94 -2.52 18.84 26.01
N TRP A 95 -1.95 19.08 24.84
CA TRP A 95 -0.62 19.61 24.71
C TRP A 95 -0.67 20.90 23.88
N GLY A 96 -0.70 22.06 24.58
CA GLY A 96 -0.96 23.34 23.95
C GLY A 96 -2.31 23.39 23.26
N ASN A 97 -2.30 23.62 21.96
CA ASN A 97 -3.49 23.66 21.09
C ASN A 97 -3.80 22.29 20.42
N ALA A 98 -3.40 21.20 21.04
CA ALA A 98 -3.58 19.88 20.46
C ALA A 98 -4.12 18.86 21.47
N THR A 99 -4.80 17.84 20.99
CA THR A 99 -5.28 16.69 21.74
C THR A 99 -4.42 15.47 21.39
N LEU A 100 -4.07 14.66 22.40
CA LEU A 100 -3.34 13.42 22.23
C LEU A 100 -4.31 12.26 21.96
N GLY A 101 -3.90 11.33 21.13
CA GLY A 101 -4.68 10.13 20.83
C GLY A 101 -3.80 8.95 20.43
N MET A 102 -4.46 7.84 20.13
CA MET A 102 -3.85 6.58 19.72
C MET A 102 -4.72 5.89 18.68
N ASN A 103 -4.11 5.33 17.68
CA ASN A 103 -4.75 4.44 16.71
C ASN A 103 -4.24 3.01 16.86
N ALA A 104 -5.16 2.04 16.63
CA ALA A 104 -4.84 0.66 16.34
C ALA A 104 -5.58 0.27 15.06
N VAL A 105 -4.87 -0.27 14.08
CA VAL A 105 -5.44 -0.67 12.78
C VAL A 105 -5.03 -2.11 12.48
N LEU A 106 -6.00 -2.93 12.13
CA LEU A 106 -5.79 -4.35 11.82
C LEU A 106 -6.43 -4.70 10.48
N PRO A 107 -5.63 -4.96 9.43
CA PRO A 107 -6.12 -5.46 8.16
C PRO A 107 -6.45 -6.95 8.23
N PHE A 108 -7.47 -7.38 7.50
CA PHE A 108 -7.78 -8.78 7.26
C PHE A 108 -8.06 -8.99 5.78
N VAL A 109 -7.14 -9.65 5.09
CA VAL A 109 -7.31 -10.05 3.68
C VAL A 109 -8.27 -11.23 3.64
N THR A 110 -9.50 -10.99 3.26
CA THR A 110 -10.59 -11.99 3.26
C THR A 110 -10.50 -12.95 2.09
N SER A 111 -10.04 -12.46 0.94
CA SER A 111 -9.72 -13.27 -0.24
C SER A 111 -8.54 -12.65 -0.99
N MET A 112 -7.74 -13.52 -1.63
CA MET A 112 -6.67 -13.11 -2.53
C MET A 112 -6.49 -14.20 -3.59
N ASP A 113 -6.78 -13.84 -4.83
CA ASP A 113 -6.71 -14.69 -5.98
C ASP A 113 -5.71 -14.13 -6.99
N VAL A 114 -4.78 -14.96 -7.42
CA VAL A 114 -3.75 -14.63 -8.41
C VAL A 114 -3.82 -15.65 -9.53
N ASP A 115 -3.71 -15.20 -10.78
CA ASP A 115 -3.56 -16.08 -11.94
C ASP A 115 -2.44 -15.55 -12.84
N ASP A 116 -1.34 -16.30 -12.89
CA ASP A 116 -0.17 -16.01 -13.72
C ASP A 116 -0.20 -16.73 -15.09
N GLY A 117 -1.22 -17.59 -15.30
CA GLY A 117 -1.33 -18.46 -16.48
C GLY A 117 -0.38 -19.67 -16.46
N LEU A 118 0.30 -19.91 -15.33
CA LEU A 118 1.30 -20.98 -15.13
C LEU A 118 0.94 -21.86 -13.91
N ASN A 119 -0.34 -21.97 -13.56
CA ASN A 119 -0.85 -22.64 -12.35
C ASN A 119 -0.23 -22.06 -11.06
N ASN A 120 -0.03 -20.74 -11.02
CA ASN A 120 0.59 -20.01 -9.92
C ASN A 120 2.01 -20.49 -9.59
N ALA A 121 2.76 -20.89 -10.61
CA ALA A 121 4.16 -21.28 -10.46
C ALA A 121 5.09 -20.06 -10.32
N ALA A 122 4.72 -18.91 -10.93
CA ALA A 122 5.48 -17.68 -10.87
C ALA A 122 5.00 -16.71 -9.79
N LEU A 123 3.73 -16.80 -9.37
CA LEU A 123 3.15 -15.94 -8.31
C LEU A 123 2.24 -16.76 -7.40
N LYS A 124 2.57 -16.78 -6.11
CA LYS A 124 1.75 -17.42 -5.07
C LYS A 124 1.30 -16.38 -4.06
N ALA A 125 0.04 -16.41 -3.71
CA ALA A 125 -0.57 -15.49 -2.76
C ALA A 125 -1.35 -16.24 -1.67
N GLN A 126 -1.52 -15.61 -0.52
CA GLN A 126 -2.37 -16.12 0.55
C GLN A 126 -3.19 -15.01 1.21
N SER A 127 -4.35 -15.38 1.74
CA SER A 127 -5.23 -14.52 2.53
C SER A 127 -5.02 -14.74 4.04
N GLY A 128 -5.50 -13.82 4.86
CA GLY A 128 -5.44 -13.91 6.31
C GLY A 128 -5.27 -12.56 7.00
N ILE A 129 -4.93 -12.60 8.29
CA ILE A 129 -4.71 -11.42 9.12
C ILE A 129 -3.42 -10.71 8.67
N GLY A 130 -3.49 -9.37 8.56
CA GLY A 130 -2.34 -8.52 8.28
C GLY A 130 -1.60 -8.08 9.53
N ASP A 131 -0.60 -7.23 9.35
CA ASP A 131 0.18 -6.68 10.45
C ASP A 131 -0.62 -5.68 11.27
N LEU A 132 -0.48 -5.74 12.60
CA LEU A 132 -1.06 -4.76 13.50
C LEU A 132 -0.30 -3.44 13.38
N LEU A 133 -1.02 -2.37 13.10
CA LEU A 133 -0.50 -1.02 13.08
C LEU A 133 -0.93 -0.29 14.34
N LEU A 134 0.03 0.32 15.04
CA LEU A 134 -0.19 1.19 16.19
C LEU A 134 0.38 2.59 15.90
N GLY A 135 -0.37 3.64 16.31
CA GLY A 135 0.05 5.01 16.05
C GLY A 135 -0.39 5.98 17.14
N PRO A 136 0.53 6.46 18.01
CA PRO A 136 0.25 7.65 18.81
C PRO A 136 0.09 8.85 17.89
N MET A 137 -0.88 9.71 18.19
CA MET A 137 -1.23 10.84 17.35
C MET A 137 -1.45 12.13 18.13
N ILE A 138 -1.25 13.22 17.42
CA ILE A 138 -1.49 14.58 17.88
C ILE A 138 -2.47 15.23 16.91
N GLN A 139 -3.68 15.52 17.36
CA GLN A 139 -4.70 16.25 16.60
C GLN A 139 -4.68 17.71 17.02
N PHE A 140 -4.33 18.61 16.14
CA PHE A 140 -4.33 20.04 16.41
C PHE A 140 -5.75 20.62 16.32
N ASP A 141 -6.01 21.64 17.14
CA ASP A 141 -7.26 22.38 17.06
C ASP A 141 -7.40 23.02 15.68
N PRO A 142 -8.61 23.05 15.11
CA PRO A 142 -8.84 23.73 13.86
C PRO A 142 -8.52 25.23 13.93
N VAL A 143 -7.84 25.74 12.93
CA VAL A 143 -7.75 27.18 12.71
C VAL A 143 -9.10 27.65 12.19
N MET A 144 -9.76 28.54 12.94
CA MET A 144 -11.08 29.04 12.60
C MET A 144 -10.98 30.28 11.69
N GLY A 145 -11.88 30.36 10.74
CA GLY A 145 -12.15 31.54 9.92
C GLY A 145 -13.51 32.16 10.26
N PRO A 146 -13.95 33.21 9.52
CA PRO A 146 -15.24 33.86 9.77
C PRO A 146 -16.43 32.90 9.64
N ASP A 147 -16.37 31.95 8.71
CA ASP A 147 -17.47 31.07 8.33
C ASP A 147 -17.30 29.63 8.84
N GLY A 148 -16.41 29.39 9.81
CA GLY A 148 -16.12 28.06 10.37
C GLY A 148 -14.65 27.65 10.25
N PRO A 149 -14.32 26.34 10.30
CA PRO A 149 -12.96 25.88 10.20
C PRO A 149 -12.34 26.25 8.86
N ARG A 150 -11.09 26.70 8.90
CA ARG A 150 -10.28 27.06 7.73
C ARG A 150 -9.20 26.04 7.42
N PHE A 151 -8.63 25.45 8.48
CA PHE A 151 -7.56 24.48 8.38
C PHE A 151 -7.57 23.58 9.61
N ALA A 152 -7.38 22.28 9.41
CA ALA A 152 -7.16 21.31 10.48
C ALA A 152 -6.10 20.30 10.06
N HIS A 153 -5.32 19.82 11.03
CA HIS A 153 -4.29 18.83 10.74
C HIS A 153 -4.00 17.92 11.93
N ARG A 154 -3.37 16.77 11.61
CA ARG A 154 -2.94 15.75 12.56
C ARG A 154 -1.58 15.20 12.16
N ILE A 155 -0.80 14.81 13.15
CA ILE A 155 0.42 14.01 13.00
C ILE A 155 0.21 12.69 13.71
N GLU A 156 0.63 11.60 13.10
CA GLU A 156 0.62 10.27 13.69
C GLU A 156 1.94 9.55 13.40
N LEU A 157 2.47 8.85 14.41
CA LEU A 157 3.69 8.07 14.34
C LEU A 157 3.33 6.58 14.25
N GLN A 158 3.04 6.11 13.05
CA GLN A 158 2.61 4.72 12.83
C GLN A 158 3.79 3.75 12.84
N VAL A 159 3.60 2.62 13.53
CA VAL A 159 4.50 1.47 13.51
C VAL A 159 3.67 0.24 13.11
N ASN A 160 4.06 -0.45 12.06
CA ASN A 160 3.54 -1.76 11.71
C ASN A 160 4.38 -2.83 12.42
N LEU A 161 3.70 -3.73 13.12
CA LEU A 161 4.31 -4.83 13.85
C LEU A 161 4.15 -6.12 13.04
N PRO A 162 5.18 -6.96 12.90
CA PRO A 162 5.13 -8.18 12.08
C PRO A 162 4.30 -9.28 12.78
N THR A 163 2.99 -9.04 12.93
CA THR A 163 2.05 -9.95 13.61
C THR A 163 1.12 -10.66 12.64
N GLY A 164 1.16 -10.27 11.37
CA GLY A 164 0.31 -10.80 10.33
C GLY A 164 0.73 -12.20 9.86
N LYS A 165 -0.15 -12.82 9.10
CA LYS A 165 0.14 -14.11 8.49
C LYS A 165 1.21 -13.96 7.41
N TYR A 166 2.30 -14.71 7.55
CA TYR A 166 3.41 -14.74 6.63
C TYR A 166 3.87 -16.19 6.37
N ASP A 167 4.25 -16.48 5.14
CA ASP A 167 4.89 -17.72 4.72
C ASP A 167 5.84 -17.39 3.56
N SER A 168 7.14 -17.64 3.77
CA SER A 168 8.19 -17.37 2.77
C SER A 168 8.08 -18.20 1.48
N LYS A 169 7.12 -19.13 1.40
CA LYS A 169 6.79 -19.85 0.16
C LYS A 169 5.79 -19.11 -0.74
N HIS A 170 5.27 -17.97 -0.29
CA HIS A 170 4.34 -17.12 -1.02
C HIS A 170 5.00 -15.80 -1.39
N ASP A 171 4.71 -15.31 -2.59
CA ASP A 171 5.21 -14.01 -3.07
C ASP A 171 4.41 -12.85 -2.48
N ILE A 172 3.10 -13.07 -2.24
CA ILE A 172 2.20 -12.05 -1.70
C ILE A 172 1.58 -12.57 -0.40
N ASN A 173 1.87 -11.84 0.68
CA ASN A 173 1.46 -12.18 2.05
C ASN A 173 0.65 -11.03 2.67
N PRO A 174 -0.31 -11.32 3.58
CA PRO A 174 -0.98 -10.31 4.38
C PRO A 174 -0.06 -9.57 5.36
N GLY A 175 0.92 -10.26 5.93
CA GLY A 175 1.96 -9.71 6.80
C GLY A 175 3.29 -9.57 6.08
N ALA A 176 4.12 -8.63 6.52
CA ALA A 176 5.41 -8.31 5.90
C ALA A 176 6.60 -9.08 6.52
N ASN A 177 6.39 -9.77 7.66
CA ASN A 177 7.47 -10.39 8.46
C ASN A 177 8.61 -9.42 8.83
N ALA A 178 8.32 -8.14 8.81
CA ALA A 178 9.23 -7.07 9.18
C ALA A 178 8.42 -5.93 9.80
N TRP A 179 9.01 -5.24 10.77
CA TRP A 179 8.41 -4.01 11.26
C TRP A 179 8.62 -2.88 10.25
N SER A 180 7.73 -1.88 10.26
CA SER A 180 7.94 -0.64 9.53
C SER A 180 7.48 0.56 10.33
N PHE A 181 8.08 1.72 10.04
CA PHE A 181 7.71 3.01 10.61
C PHE A 181 7.16 3.89 9.48
N ASP A 182 5.91 4.34 9.63
CA ASP A 182 5.15 5.03 8.59
C ASP A 182 4.45 6.30 9.13
N PRO A 183 5.22 7.26 9.69
CA PRO A 183 4.65 8.51 10.20
C PRO A 183 3.96 9.28 9.09
N TYR A 184 2.87 9.98 9.45
CA TYR A 184 2.17 10.82 8.51
C TYR A 184 1.76 12.18 9.08
N TRP A 185 1.55 13.10 8.16
CA TRP A 185 0.85 14.35 8.37
C TRP A 185 -0.43 14.37 7.53
N ALA A 186 -1.59 14.52 8.19
CA ALA A 186 -2.88 14.68 7.54
C ALA A 186 -3.38 16.10 7.72
N ALA A 187 -3.92 16.69 6.66
CA ALA A 187 -4.45 18.04 6.67
C ALA A 187 -5.71 18.15 5.83
N THR A 188 -6.61 19.03 6.27
CA THR A 188 -7.80 19.46 5.52
C THR A 188 -7.86 20.97 5.50
N TYR A 189 -8.09 21.53 4.32
CA TYR A 189 -8.29 22.95 4.10
C TYR A 189 -9.69 23.22 3.55
N TRP A 190 -10.39 24.18 4.14
CA TRP A 190 -11.70 24.64 3.70
C TRP A 190 -11.54 25.91 2.85
N PHE A 191 -11.76 25.80 1.54
CA PHE A 191 -11.82 26.95 0.62
C PHE A 191 -13.07 27.77 0.90
N THR A 192 -14.19 27.08 1.14
CA THR A 192 -15.47 27.60 1.62
C THR A 192 -16.06 26.61 2.62
N PRO A 193 -17.15 26.94 3.36
CA PRO A 193 -17.81 25.97 4.23
C PRO A 193 -18.27 24.68 3.52
N LYS A 194 -18.41 24.72 2.19
CA LYS A 194 -18.86 23.57 1.38
C LYS A 194 -17.74 22.87 0.61
N TRP A 195 -16.63 23.54 0.32
CA TRP A 195 -15.57 23.00 -0.52
C TRP A 195 -14.28 22.82 0.27
N THR A 196 -13.79 21.57 0.31
CA THR A 196 -12.57 21.21 1.03
C THR A 196 -11.58 20.46 0.14
N ALA A 197 -10.32 20.47 0.55
CA ALA A 197 -9.32 19.56 0.05
C ALA A 197 -8.55 18.97 1.23
N SER A 198 -8.20 17.70 1.11
CA SER A 198 -7.49 16.93 2.13
C SER A 198 -6.27 16.24 1.54
N VAL A 199 -5.24 16.08 2.36
CA VAL A 199 -4.04 15.32 2.03
C VAL A 199 -3.57 14.58 3.28
N ARG A 200 -3.07 13.35 3.10
CA ARG A 200 -2.30 12.61 4.10
C ARG A 200 -1.00 12.18 3.45
N ALA A 201 0.10 12.74 3.91
CA ALA A 201 1.43 12.47 3.38
C ALA A 201 2.23 11.63 4.38
N HIS A 202 2.84 10.57 3.90
CA HIS A 202 3.57 9.56 4.65
C HIS A 202 5.04 9.47 4.22
N TYR A 203 5.86 9.04 5.16
CA TYR A 203 7.21 8.54 4.90
C TYR A 203 7.34 7.13 5.47
N LEU A 204 7.64 6.16 4.62
CA LEU A 204 7.75 4.76 5.00
C LEU A 204 9.21 4.35 5.10
N TYR A 205 9.59 3.84 6.28
CA TYR A 205 10.85 3.14 6.53
C TYR A 205 10.57 1.69 6.90
N ASN A 206 11.29 0.76 6.28
CA ASN A 206 11.11 -0.68 6.47
C ASN A 206 12.29 -1.29 7.23
N GLY A 207 11.99 -2.18 8.17
CA GLY A 207 12.93 -3.09 8.78
C GLY A 207 13.30 -4.24 7.84
N LYS A 208 14.14 -5.14 8.33
CA LYS A 208 14.54 -6.35 7.61
C LYS A 208 13.51 -7.46 7.81
N ASN A 209 13.31 -8.24 6.76
CA ASN A 209 12.67 -9.55 6.78
C ASN A 209 13.79 -10.61 6.64
N ASP A 210 13.95 -11.43 7.66
CA ASP A 210 15.02 -12.44 7.74
C ASP A 210 14.59 -13.81 7.14
N ASP A 211 13.42 -13.90 6.52
CA ASP A 211 12.93 -15.08 5.80
C ASP A 211 12.17 -14.63 4.53
N PRO A 212 12.87 -14.02 3.54
CA PRO A 212 12.23 -13.43 2.37
C PRO A 212 11.57 -14.46 1.46
N GLY A 213 10.54 -14.04 0.72
CA GLY A 213 9.79 -14.89 -0.20
C GLY A 213 10.58 -15.35 -1.43
N PRO A 214 9.95 -16.19 -2.30
CA PRO A 214 10.65 -16.85 -3.42
C PRO A 214 11.25 -15.88 -4.43
N GLY A 215 10.66 -14.69 -4.59
CA GLY A 215 11.14 -13.62 -5.48
C GLY A 215 12.53 -13.07 -5.15
N PHE A 216 13.13 -13.50 -4.02
CA PHE A 216 14.47 -13.08 -3.57
C PHE A 216 15.54 -14.16 -3.73
N GLY A 217 15.23 -15.28 -4.43
CA GLY A 217 16.21 -16.27 -4.86
C GLY A 217 16.89 -17.06 -3.76
N GLY A 218 16.29 -17.14 -2.56
CA GLY A 218 16.87 -17.83 -1.40
C GLY A 218 17.89 -17.00 -0.63
N ALA A 219 17.74 -15.67 -0.66
CA ALA A 219 18.51 -14.75 0.17
C ALA A 219 18.24 -14.94 1.66
N ASP A 220 19.21 -14.63 2.50
CA ASP A 220 19.10 -14.73 3.96
C ASP A 220 18.26 -13.59 4.53
N ASP A 221 18.32 -12.37 3.95
CA ASP A 221 17.49 -11.23 4.35
C ASP A 221 17.08 -10.33 3.17
N MET A 222 15.98 -9.61 3.35
CA MET A 222 15.60 -8.50 2.49
C MET A 222 15.16 -7.31 3.31
N GLN A 223 15.38 -6.11 2.80
CA GLN A 223 14.83 -4.87 3.34
C GLN A 223 14.23 -4.06 2.20
N ALA A 224 12.91 -3.90 2.21
CA ALA A 224 12.22 -3.07 1.24
C ALA A 224 12.73 -1.62 1.30
N GLY A 225 12.83 -0.97 0.16
CA GLY A 225 13.28 0.41 0.10
C GLY A 225 12.31 1.37 0.79
N GLN A 226 12.81 2.53 1.15
CA GLN A 226 12.00 3.61 1.72
C GLN A 226 11.08 4.21 0.68
N ALA A 227 9.90 4.67 1.09
CA ALA A 227 8.93 5.26 0.19
C ALA A 227 8.30 6.54 0.74
N LEU A 228 7.85 7.39 -0.17
CA LEU A 228 6.90 8.46 0.10
C LEU A 228 5.57 8.04 -0.49
N HIS A 229 4.49 8.21 0.26
CA HIS A 229 3.15 8.03 -0.28
C HIS A 229 2.17 9.06 0.27
N ALA A 230 1.07 9.25 -0.44
CA ALA A 230 0.03 10.18 -0.02
C ALA A 230 -1.34 9.74 -0.52
N ASN A 231 -2.35 10.00 0.30
CA ASN A 231 -3.74 10.07 -0.12
C ASN A 231 -4.15 11.53 -0.28
N PHE A 232 -4.99 11.83 -1.24
CA PHE A 232 -5.49 13.19 -1.49
C PHE A 232 -6.95 13.15 -1.92
N ALA A 233 -7.67 14.21 -1.58
CA ALA A 233 -9.07 14.35 -1.94
C ALA A 233 -9.48 15.83 -2.08
N THR A 234 -10.52 16.07 -2.87
CA THR A 234 -11.26 17.34 -2.85
C THR A 234 -12.74 17.02 -3.01
N GLU A 235 -13.57 17.65 -2.19
CA GLU A 235 -14.99 17.39 -2.18
C GLU A 235 -15.83 18.64 -1.96
N TYR A 236 -17.07 18.59 -2.46
CA TYR A 236 -18.07 19.64 -2.31
C TYR A 236 -19.31 19.09 -1.61
N ALA A 237 -19.79 19.80 -0.56
CA ALA A 237 -21.03 19.49 0.14
C ALA A 237 -22.23 19.91 -0.72
N VAL A 238 -22.84 18.95 -1.42
CA VAL A 238 -24.03 19.15 -2.27
C VAL A 238 -25.26 19.38 -1.41
N THR A 239 -25.36 18.60 -0.31
CA THR A 239 -26.35 18.81 0.77
C THR A 239 -25.62 18.80 2.12
N PRO A 240 -26.30 19.08 3.25
CA PRO A 240 -25.68 18.95 4.57
C PRO A 240 -25.16 17.53 4.88
N GLN A 241 -25.74 16.50 4.26
CA GLN A 241 -25.40 15.09 4.48
C GLN A 241 -24.55 14.47 3.37
N LEU A 242 -24.59 15.04 2.13
CA LEU A 242 -23.93 14.43 0.97
C LEU A 242 -22.77 15.31 0.48
N ARG A 243 -21.58 14.73 0.44
CA ARG A 243 -20.39 15.28 -0.21
C ARG A 243 -20.04 14.44 -1.43
N LEU A 244 -19.75 15.08 -2.52
CA LEU A 244 -19.24 14.44 -3.75
C LEU A 244 -17.89 15.05 -4.10
N GLY A 245 -17.01 14.23 -4.64
CA GLY A 245 -15.67 14.70 -4.97
C GLY A 245 -14.82 13.69 -5.71
N ILE A 246 -13.54 13.95 -5.68
CA ILE A 246 -12.49 13.13 -6.28
C ILE A 246 -11.49 12.83 -5.19
N ASN A 247 -11.05 11.58 -5.14
CA ASN A 247 -9.96 11.14 -4.29
C ASN A 247 -8.93 10.32 -5.07
N GLY A 248 -7.78 10.14 -4.48
CA GLY A 248 -6.73 9.35 -5.09
C GLY A 248 -5.57 9.14 -4.15
N TYR A 249 -4.58 8.44 -4.66
CA TYR A 249 -3.33 8.17 -3.95
C TYR A 249 -2.14 8.19 -4.89
N TRP A 250 -0.97 8.33 -4.28
CA TRP A 250 0.31 8.28 -4.95
C TRP A 250 1.33 7.62 -4.02
N LEU A 251 2.21 6.79 -4.60
CA LEU A 251 3.35 6.19 -3.92
C LEU A 251 4.57 6.24 -4.83
N LYS A 252 5.73 6.49 -4.22
CA LYS A 252 7.04 6.38 -4.87
C LYS A 252 8.08 5.84 -3.90
N GLN A 253 8.63 4.70 -4.21
CA GLN A 253 9.82 4.20 -3.53
C GLN A 253 11.03 5.05 -3.92
N ILE A 254 11.78 5.54 -2.92
CA ILE A 254 12.86 6.52 -3.08
C ILE A 254 14.25 5.92 -2.92
N THR A 255 14.39 4.77 -2.26
CA THR A 255 15.63 3.99 -2.18
C THR A 255 15.44 2.60 -2.76
N ASP A 256 16.53 1.94 -3.17
CA ASP A 256 16.47 0.57 -3.64
C ASP A 256 16.19 -0.42 -2.50
N THR A 257 15.55 -1.54 -2.83
CA THR A 257 15.44 -2.69 -1.94
C THR A 257 16.84 -3.29 -1.75
N LYS A 258 17.13 -3.73 -0.53
CA LYS A 258 18.36 -4.45 -0.20
C LYS A 258 18.07 -5.94 -0.06
N VAL A 259 18.97 -6.76 -0.59
CA VAL A 259 18.98 -8.22 -0.47
C VAL A 259 20.35 -8.63 0.02
N ASP A 260 20.43 -9.34 1.14
CA ASP A 260 21.68 -9.70 1.83
C ASP A 260 22.58 -8.46 2.06
N GLY A 261 21.96 -7.32 2.40
CA GLY A 261 22.63 -6.05 2.65
C GLY A 261 23.05 -5.27 1.40
N HIS A 262 22.88 -5.82 0.18
CA HIS A 262 23.24 -5.18 -1.10
C HIS A 262 22.04 -4.55 -1.80
N GLU A 263 22.21 -3.33 -2.31
CA GLU A 263 21.17 -2.66 -3.07
C GLU A 263 20.91 -3.37 -4.41
N VAL A 264 19.63 -3.65 -4.68
CA VAL A 264 19.17 -4.28 -5.91
C VAL A 264 18.40 -3.25 -6.73
N SER A 265 18.99 -2.82 -7.84
CA SER A 265 18.34 -1.89 -8.76
C SER A 265 17.17 -2.58 -9.48
N GLY A 266 16.18 -1.78 -9.89
CA GLY A 266 15.11 -2.31 -10.71
C GLY A 266 13.86 -2.76 -9.96
N ARG A 267 13.81 -2.53 -8.64
CA ARG A 267 12.69 -2.95 -7.77
C ARG A 267 11.89 -1.77 -7.20
N ARG A 268 12.19 -0.53 -7.61
CA ARG A 268 11.49 0.65 -7.07
C ARG A 268 10.07 0.75 -7.60
N GLU A 269 9.15 0.87 -6.68
CA GLU A 269 7.74 1.01 -6.99
C GLU A 269 7.32 2.47 -7.20
N LYS A 270 6.37 2.64 -8.10
CA LYS A 270 5.69 3.90 -8.33
C LYS A 270 4.26 3.62 -8.78
N VAL A 271 3.30 4.10 -8.01
CA VAL A 271 1.88 3.94 -8.34
C VAL A 271 1.12 5.23 -8.08
N TRP A 272 0.03 5.44 -8.80
CA TRP A 272 -0.95 6.48 -8.54
C TRP A 272 -2.32 6.05 -9.04
N ALA A 273 -3.36 6.54 -8.39
CA ALA A 273 -4.73 6.35 -8.81
C ALA A 273 -5.57 7.57 -8.46
N ILE A 274 -6.66 7.73 -9.19
CA ILE A 274 -7.66 8.77 -8.98
C ILE A 274 -9.03 8.21 -9.33
N GLY A 275 -10.05 8.59 -8.56
CA GLY A 275 -11.42 8.15 -8.78
C GLY A 275 -12.46 9.07 -8.14
N PRO A 276 -13.74 8.87 -8.48
CA PRO A 276 -14.83 9.58 -7.82
C PRO A 276 -15.00 9.09 -6.37
N GLY A 277 -15.50 9.97 -5.52
CA GLY A 277 -15.83 9.67 -4.12
C GLY A 277 -17.16 10.29 -3.72
N ALA A 278 -17.81 9.65 -2.76
CA ALA A 278 -19.01 10.16 -2.11
C ALA A 278 -18.93 9.86 -0.60
N MET A 279 -19.42 10.80 0.22
CA MET A 279 -19.57 10.64 1.66
C MET A 279 -20.97 11.10 2.04
N TYR A 280 -21.70 10.24 2.78
CA TYR A 280 -23.06 10.48 3.25
C TYR A 280 -23.16 10.33 4.78
#